data_e31c90422b712b1dc6aec781e38dcc9a
#
_entry.id   e31c90422b712b1dc6aec781e38dcc9a
#
_cell.length_a   1.000
_cell.length_b   1.000
_cell.length_c   1.000
_cell.angle_alpha   90.00
_cell.angle_beta   90.00
_cell.angle_gamma   90.00
#
_symmetry.space_group_name_H-M   'P 1'
#
loop_
_entity.id
_entity.type
_entity.pdbx_description
1 polymer ?
#
loop_
_entity_poly.entity_id
_entity_poly.type
_entity_poly.pdbx_seq_one_letter_code
_entity_poly.pdbx_strand_id
1 'polypeptide(L)'
;RGLGDVYKRQVYANILEAPMEIVYSVEELDSAIAKFEDYDLIFVDTAGFSHKNETQRADIKKLINGINPEYEKEVYLVLSATTKYKDLIEIVDIYREISDFKLIFTKLDETSTYGNIFNIRMYTGASLSYITNGQSVPDDIEVFDTQKIVKQLLGGK
;
A
#
# COMPACT_ATOMS: atom_id res chain seq x y z
N ARG A 1 -14.79 0.31 -12.51
CA ARG A 1 -14.28 0.56 -11.13
C ARG A 1 -14.98 1.81 -10.67
N GLY A 2 -15.80 1.64 -9.62
CA GLY A 2 -17.00 2.43 -9.56
C GLY A 2 -16.81 3.79 -8.92
N LEU A 3 -17.72 4.67 -9.27
CA LEU A 3 -18.04 5.92 -8.57
C LEU A 3 -18.03 5.76 -7.03
N GLY A 4 -18.33 4.55 -6.51
CA GLY A 4 -18.30 4.24 -5.09
C GLY A 4 -16.91 4.30 -4.43
N ASP A 5 -15.83 3.93 -5.13
CA ASP A 5 -14.47 3.98 -4.57
C ASP A 5 -13.94 5.41 -4.51
N VAL A 6 -14.22 6.20 -5.53
CA VAL A 6 -13.89 7.63 -5.56
C VAL A 6 -14.66 8.37 -4.46
N TYR A 7 -15.95 8.08 -4.31
CA TYR A 7 -16.77 8.69 -3.27
C TYR A 7 -16.25 8.37 -1.86
N LYS A 8 -15.89 7.12 -1.58
CA LYS A 8 -15.32 6.75 -0.28
C LYS A 8 -14.02 7.51 0.02
N ARG A 9 -13.11 7.60 -0.95
CA ARG A 9 -11.87 8.36 -0.81
C ARG A 9 -12.12 9.83 -0.54
N GLN A 10 -13.09 10.42 -1.22
CA GLN A 10 -13.50 11.81 -0.99
C GLN A 10 -14.02 12.02 0.45
N VAL A 11 -14.80 11.06 0.97
CA VAL A 11 -15.27 11.13 2.36
C VAL A 11 -14.11 11.10 3.34
N TYR A 12 -13.12 10.20 3.15
CA TYR A 12 -11.93 10.16 4.00
C TYR A 12 -11.07 11.42 3.88
N ALA A 13 -10.87 11.93 2.68
CA ALA A 13 -10.14 13.18 2.46
C ALA A 13 -10.81 14.36 3.20
N ASN A 14 -12.14 14.42 3.15
CA ASN A 14 -12.91 15.45 3.88
C ASN A 14 -12.78 15.30 5.40
N ILE A 15 -12.79 14.06 5.94
CA ILE A 15 -12.60 13.80 7.37
C ILE A 15 -11.20 14.23 7.82
N LEU A 16 -10.20 14.04 6.98
CA LEU A 16 -8.81 14.41 7.24
C LEU A 16 -8.52 15.89 6.92
N GLU A 17 -9.53 16.63 6.44
CA GLU A 17 -9.38 18.02 5.95
C GLU A 17 -8.25 18.16 4.91
N ALA A 18 -8.00 17.09 4.15
CA ALA A 18 -6.96 17.04 3.13
C ALA A 18 -7.57 17.27 1.73
N PRO A 19 -6.99 18.13 0.90
CA PRO A 19 -7.43 18.27 -0.48
C PRO A 19 -7.16 17.00 -1.25
N MET A 20 -8.02 16.69 -2.23
CA MET A 20 -7.88 15.52 -3.08
C MET A 20 -8.02 15.90 -4.56
N GLU A 21 -7.13 15.35 -5.37
CA GLU A 21 -7.19 15.44 -6.82
C GLU A 21 -7.31 14.03 -7.41
N ILE A 22 -8.11 13.87 -8.46
CA ILE A 22 -8.26 12.59 -9.15
C ILE A 22 -7.50 12.65 -10.47
N VAL A 23 -6.59 11.71 -10.65
CA VAL A 23 -5.74 11.60 -11.83
C VAL A 23 -6.15 10.35 -12.61
N TYR A 24 -6.44 10.51 -13.89
CA TYR A 24 -6.88 9.44 -14.79
C TYR A 24 -5.77 8.91 -15.69
N SER A 25 -4.70 9.67 -15.86
CA SER A 25 -3.55 9.31 -16.69
C SER A 25 -2.24 9.73 -16.06
N VAL A 26 -1.14 9.15 -16.51
CA VAL A 26 0.21 9.49 -16.03
C VAL A 26 0.58 10.92 -16.42
N GLU A 27 0.08 11.39 -17.57
CA GLU A 27 0.33 12.73 -18.10
C GLU A 27 -0.27 13.83 -17.22
N GLU A 28 -1.34 13.53 -16.47
CA GLU A 28 -1.98 14.46 -15.53
C GLU A 28 -1.26 14.55 -14.19
N LEU A 29 -0.35 13.59 -13.89
CA LEU A 29 0.25 13.43 -12.57
C LEU A 29 1.07 14.65 -12.14
N ASP A 30 1.95 15.17 -13.01
CA ASP A 30 2.79 16.31 -12.70
C ASP A 30 1.94 17.56 -12.42
N SER A 31 0.89 17.76 -13.21
CA SER A 31 -0.05 18.88 -12.99
C SER A 31 -0.84 18.74 -11.69
N ALA A 32 -1.16 17.49 -11.30
CA ALA A 32 -1.83 17.23 -10.04
C ALA A 32 -0.90 17.44 -8.84
N ILE A 33 0.35 16.97 -8.93
CA ILE A 33 1.37 17.17 -7.87
C ILE A 33 1.66 18.66 -7.68
N ALA A 34 1.77 19.42 -8.77
CA ALA A 34 2.03 20.87 -8.69
C ALA A 34 0.96 21.65 -7.90
N LYS A 35 -0.28 21.15 -7.85
CA LYS A 35 -1.34 21.76 -7.01
C LYS A 35 -1.10 21.60 -5.51
N PHE A 36 -0.18 20.72 -5.13
CA PHE A 36 0.14 20.38 -3.74
C PHE A 36 1.56 20.81 -3.34
N GLU A 37 2.20 21.72 -4.08
CA GLU A 37 3.58 22.19 -3.81
C GLU A 37 3.78 22.77 -2.39
N ASP A 38 2.72 23.33 -1.81
CA ASP A 38 2.75 23.91 -0.45
C ASP A 38 2.59 22.85 0.66
N TYR A 39 2.43 21.59 0.33
CA TYR A 39 2.24 20.50 1.29
C TYR A 39 3.52 19.70 1.50
N ASP A 40 3.80 19.37 2.76
CA ASP A 40 4.97 18.58 3.15
C ASP A 40 4.89 17.11 2.71
N LEU A 41 3.68 16.60 2.45
CA LEU A 41 3.44 15.19 2.12
C LEU A 41 2.28 15.02 1.15
N ILE A 42 2.49 14.24 0.11
CA ILE A 42 1.49 13.88 -0.88
C ILE A 42 1.29 12.36 -0.88
N PHE A 43 0.07 11.93 -0.61
CA PHE A 43 -0.31 10.52 -0.75
C PHE A 43 -0.85 10.23 -2.14
N VAL A 44 -0.28 9.24 -2.82
CA VAL A 44 -0.75 8.75 -4.10
C VAL A 44 -1.39 7.38 -3.92
N ASP A 45 -2.74 7.32 -3.88
CA ASP A 45 -3.47 6.06 -3.80
C ASP A 45 -3.75 5.53 -5.20
N THR A 46 -3.21 4.35 -5.51
CA THR A 46 -3.41 3.71 -6.80
C THR A 46 -4.64 2.81 -6.79
N ALA A 47 -5.35 2.73 -7.90
CA ALA A 47 -6.43 1.76 -8.03
C ALA A 47 -5.91 0.33 -7.88
N GLY A 48 -6.53 -0.46 -7.00
CA GLY A 48 -6.23 -1.88 -6.89
C GLY A 48 -6.47 -2.60 -8.22
N PHE A 49 -5.55 -3.41 -8.66
CA PHE A 49 -5.66 -4.18 -9.90
C PHE A 49 -5.25 -5.64 -9.70
N SER A 50 -5.65 -6.48 -10.63
CA SER A 50 -5.19 -7.85 -10.65
C SER A 50 -3.71 -7.88 -11.09
N HIS A 51 -2.85 -8.50 -10.29
CA HIS A 51 -1.44 -8.72 -10.61
C HIS A 51 -1.21 -9.44 -11.96
N LYS A 52 -2.25 -10.09 -12.48
CA LYS A 52 -2.23 -10.79 -13.79
C LYS A 52 -2.51 -9.86 -14.98
N ASN A 53 -2.85 -8.58 -14.76
CA ASN A 53 -3.16 -7.64 -15.83
C ASN A 53 -1.89 -6.84 -16.23
N GLU A 54 -1.28 -7.21 -17.34
CA GLU A 54 -0.04 -6.61 -17.84
C GLU A 54 -0.17 -5.11 -18.17
N THR A 55 -1.29 -4.69 -18.72
CA THR A 55 -1.53 -3.28 -19.05
C THR A 55 -1.54 -2.41 -17.79
N GLN A 56 -2.28 -2.85 -16.78
CA GLN A 56 -2.36 -2.13 -15.50
C GLN A 56 -1.01 -2.09 -14.77
N ARG A 57 -0.21 -3.17 -14.89
CA ARG A 57 1.15 -3.22 -14.37
C ARG A 57 2.06 -2.20 -15.05
N ALA A 58 1.98 -2.10 -16.39
CA ALA A 58 2.74 -1.11 -17.15
C ALA A 58 2.35 0.33 -16.77
N ASP A 59 1.06 0.59 -16.53
CA ASP A 59 0.57 1.90 -16.13
C ASP A 59 1.08 2.30 -14.74
N ILE A 60 1.09 1.38 -13.76
CA ILE A 60 1.68 1.64 -12.44
C ILE A 60 3.18 1.90 -12.54
N LYS A 61 3.89 1.12 -13.35
CA LYS A 61 5.33 1.34 -13.57
C LYS A 61 5.61 2.72 -14.15
N LYS A 62 4.82 3.15 -15.13
CA LYS A 62 4.91 4.50 -15.70
C LYS A 62 4.62 5.57 -14.66
N LEU A 63 3.56 5.39 -13.86
CA LEU A 63 3.17 6.32 -12.81
C LEU A 63 4.29 6.49 -11.77
N ILE A 64 4.83 5.39 -11.24
CA ILE A 64 5.88 5.44 -10.23
C ILE A 64 7.17 6.06 -10.80
N ASN A 65 7.53 5.74 -12.05
CA ASN A 65 8.73 6.27 -12.68
C ASN A 65 8.54 7.68 -13.25
N GLY A 66 7.31 8.13 -13.48
CA GLY A 66 6.98 9.46 -13.96
C GLY A 66 7.02 10.54 -12.88
N ILE A 67 7.03 10.16 -11.61
CA ILE A 67 7.18 11.14 -10.51
C ILE A 67 8.55 11.80 -10.61
N ASN A 68 8.59 13.14 -10.62
CA ASN A 68 9.83 13.93 -10.68
C ASN A 68 10.83 13.45 -9.62
N PRO A 69 12.10 13.13 -10.00
CA PRO A 69 13.14 12.65 -9.09
C PRO A 69 13.52 13.62 -7.97
N GLU A 70 13.15 14.88 -8.07
CA GLU A 70 13.36 15.87 -6.99
C GLU A 70 12.49 15.59 -5.76
N TYR A 71 11.39 14.85 -5.90
CA TYR A 71 10.59 14.42 -4.77
C TYR A 71 11.16 13.13 -4.16
N GLU A 72 11.32 13.14 -2.84
CA GLU A 72 11.59 11.92 -2.10
C GLU A 72 10.34 11.02 -2.17
N LYS A 73 10.52 9.80 -2.66
CA LYS A 73 9.42 8.88 -2.93
C LYS A 73 9.54 7.62 -2.12
N GLU A 74 8.47 7.28 -1.39
CA GLU A 74 8.32 5.99 -0.73
C GLU A 74 7.16 5.20 -1.34
N VAL A 75 7.42 3.95 -1.69
CA VAL A 75 6.39 3.04 -2.22
C VAL A 75 6.00 2.03 -1.15
N TYR A 76 4.70 1.87 -0.93
CA TYR A 76 4.14 0.91 0.02
C TYR A 76 3.32 -0.14 -0.73
N LEU A 77 3.73 -1.40 -0.63
CA LEU A 77 2.95 -2.52 -1.15
C LEU A 77 2.01 -3.03 -0.06
N VAL A 78 0.71 -2.86 -0.29
CA VAL A 78 -0.34 -3.25 0.65
C VAL A 78 -0.82 -4.66 0.32
N LEU A 79 -0.64 -5.58 1.27
CA LEU A 79 -0.98 -7.00 1.15
C LEU A 79 -1.98 -7.41 2.23
N SER A 80 -2.90 -8.30 1.90
CA SER A 80 -3.78 -8.90 2.90
C SER A 80 -3.10 -10.10 3.57
N ALA A 81 -3.12 -10.14 4.90
CA ALA A 81 -2.59 -11.26 5.68
C ALA A 81 -3.36 -12.57 5.46
N THR A 82 -4.61 -12.49 4.94
CA THR A 82 -5.45 -13.64 4.61
C THR A 82 -5.12 -14.26 3.24
N THR A 83 -4.24 -13.63 2.46
CA THR A 83 -3.84 -14.13 1.13
C THR A 83 -2.93 -15.35 1.28
N LYS A 84 -3.13 -16.34 0.42
CA LYS A 84 -2.30 -17.55 0.40
C LYS A 84 -0.84 -17.19 0.08
N TYR A 85 0.09 -17.86 0.74
CA TYR A 85 1.53 -17.59 0.58
C TYR A 85 1.99 -17.61 -0.88
N LYS A 86 1.53 -18.59 -1.67
CA LYS A 86 1.89 -18.67 -3.09
C LYS A 86 1.45 -17.43 -3.88
N ASP A 87 0.24 -16.94 -3.61
CA ASP A 87 -0.27 -15.75 -4.30
C ASP A 87 0.49 -14.49 -3.84
N LEU A 88 0.90 -14.42 -2.56
CA LEU A 88 1.75 -13.34 -2.06
C LEU A 88 3.10 -13.31 -2.78
N ILE A 89 3.74 -14.46 -3.00
CA ILE A 89 5.00 -14.56 -3.76
C ILE A 89 4.81 -14.02 -5.19
N GLU A 90 3.77 -14.46 -5.90
CA GLU A 90 3.49 -13.98 -7.26
C GLU A 90 3.30 -12.45 -7.29
N ILE A 91 2.61 -11.89 -6.29
CA ILE A 91 2.39 -10.44 -6.19
C ILE A 91 3.72 -9.72 -5.95
N VAL A 92 4.49 -10.11 -4.95
CA VAL A 92 5.72 -9.39 -4.61
C VAL A 92 6.77 -9.48 -5.70
N ASP A 93 6.86 -10.59 -6.43
CA ASP A 93 7.78 -10.73 -7.56
C ASP A 93 7.47 -9.75 -8.69
N ILE A 94 6.18 -9.57 -8.99
CA ILE A 94 5.74 -8.59 -9.99
C ILE A 94 6.08 -7.16 -9.56
N TYR A 95 5.84 -6.81 -8.29
CA TYR A 95 6.09 -5.45 -7.82
C TYR A 95 7.58 -5.13 -7.64
N ARG A 96 8.43 -6.13 -7.34
CA ARG A 96 9.91 -5.96 -7.31
C ARG A 96 10.48 -5.53 -8.66
N GLU A 97 9.86 -5.90 -9.78
CA GLU A 97 10.25 -5.44 -11.11
C GLU A 97 9.86 -3.98 -11.38
N ILE A 98 8.98 -3.41 -10.57
CA ILE A 98 8.46 -2.06 -10.74
C ILE A 98 9.24 -1.06 -9.91
N SER A 99 9.42 -1.34 -8.62
CA SER A 99 10.09 -0.44 -7.66
C SER A 99 10.49 -1.19 -6.39
N ASP A 100 11.45 -0.65 -5.66
CA ASP A 100 11.62 -0.97 -4.24
C ASP A 100 10.39 -0.51 -3.46
N PHE A 101 10.03 -1.25 -2.42
CA PHE A 101 8.85 -0.97 -1.61
C PHE A 101 9.02 -1.38 -0.15
N LYS A 102 8.24 -0.76 0.72
CA LYS A 102 7.97 -1.19 2.09
C LYS A 102 6.66 -1.97 2.11
N LEU A 103 6.49 -2.84 3.11
CA LEU A 103 5.30 -3.70 3.22
C LEU A 103 4.31 -3.16 4.25
N ILE A 104 3.03 -3.18 3.89
CA ILE A 104 1.90 -3.00 4.80
C ILE A 104 1.06 -4.27 4.73
N PHE A 105 0.77 -4.88 5.89
CA PHE A 105 -0.16 -6.00 5.96
C PHE A 105 -1.48 -5.57 6.58
N THR A 106 -2.58 -5.92 5.91
CA THR A 106 -3.94 -5.64 6.36
C THR A 106 -4.65 -6.91 6.80
N LYS A 107 -5.77 -6.77 7.52
CA LYS A 107 -6.66 -7.85 7.93
C LYS A 107 -6.01 -8.87 8.86
N LEU A 108 -5.19 -8.39 9.80
CA LEU A 108 -4.59 -9.27 10.78
C LEU A 108 -5.64 -9.88 11.73
N ASP A 109 -6.74 -9.17 11.94
CA ASP A 109 -7.91 -9.62 12.71
C ASP A 109 -8.66 -10.79 12.07
N GLU A 110 -8.51 -10.97 10.76
CA GLU A 110 -9.17 -12.04 10.00
C GLU A 110 -8.32 -13.33 9.89
N THR A 111 -7.10 -13.37 10.46
CA THR A 111 -6.20 -14.53 10.37
C THR A 111 -5.58 -14.88 11.73
N SER A 112 -5.41 -16.18 11.97
CA SER A 112 -4.65 -16.69 13.11
C SER A 112 -3.20 -17.04 12.76
N THR A 113 -2.78 -16.90 11.49
CA THR A 113 -1.47 -17.33 11.00
C THR A 113 -0.65 -16.16 10.48
N TYR A 114 0.27 -15.68 11.32
CA TYR A 114 1.17 -14.56 10.97
C TYR A 114 2.46 -15.00 10.26
N GLY A 115 2.68 -16.29 10.09
CA GLY A 115 3.90 -16.83 9.46
C GLY A 115 4.16 -16.29 8.05
N ASN A 116 3.10 -16.06 7.26
CA ASN A 116 3.22 -15.52 5.92
C ASN A 116 3.85 -14.12 5.90
N ILE A 117 3.61 -13.29 6.91
CA ILE A 117 4.17 -11.93 7.03
C ILE A 117 5.69 -12.02 7.10
N PHE A 118 6.21 -12.87 8.00
CA PHE A 118 7.65 -13.08 8.15
C PHE A 118 8.28 -13.74 6.93
N ASN A 119 7.61 -14.75 6.37
CA ASN A 119 8.10 -15.41 5.17
C ASN A 119 8.23 -14.44 3.99
N ILE A 120 7.26 -13.55 3.78
CA ILE A 120 7.34 -12.52 2.74
C ILE A 120 8.43 -11.50 3.05
N ARG A 121 8.57 -11.07 4.31
CA ARG A 121 9.68 -10.20 4.74
C ARG A 121 11.04 -10.81 4.44
N MET A 122 11.23 -12.08 4.79
CA MET A 122 12.50 -12.82 4.54
C MET A 122 12.74 -13.01 3.05
N TYR A 123 11.70 -13.32 2.29
CA TYR A 123 11.79 -13.54 0.85
C TYR A 123 12.12 -12.25 0.08
N THR A 124 11.49 -11.14 0.45
CA THR A 124 11.66 -9.87 -0.28
C THR A 124 12.83 -9.04 0.19
N GLY A 125 13.22 -9.14 1.46
CA GLY A 125 14.12 -8.20 2.13
C GLY A 125 13.47 -6.84 2.45
N ALA A 126 12.22 -6.59 2.00
CA ALA A 126 11.52 -5.33 2.18
C ALA A 126 11.15 -5.07 3.66
N SER A 127 11.20 -3.82 4.10
CA SER A 127 10.84 -3.45 5.46
C SER A 127 9.35 -3.60 5.70
N LEU A 128 8.98 -4.14 6.87
CA LEU A 128 7.61 -4.10 7.37
C LEU A 128 7.38 -2.75 8.04
N SER A 129 6.35 -2.02 7.59
CA SER A 129 6.09 -0.65 8.06
C SER A 129 4.87 -0.57 8.95
N TYR A 130 3.72 -0.96 8.44
CA TYR A 130 2.45 -0.87 9.15
C TYR A 130 1.65 -2.16 9.02
N ILE A 131 0.73 -2.33 9.98
CA ILE A 131 -0.29 -3.39 9.96
C ILE A 131 -1.64 -2.80 10.28
N THR A 132 -2.72 -3.43 9.78
CA THR A 132 -4.07 -3.14 10.24
C THR A 132 -4.70 -4.39 10.83
N ASN A 133 -5.38 -4.23 11.97
CA ASN A 133 -5.94 -5.30 12.78
C ASN A 133 -7.43 -5.11 13.09
N GLY A 134 -8.13 -4.30 12.30
CA GLY A 134 -9.56 -4.05 12.43
C GLY A 134 -10.10 -3.13 11.35
N GLN A 135 -11.31 -2.61 11.58
CA GLN A 135 -12.05 -1.79 10.62
C GLN A 135 -12.28 -0.34 11.07
N SER A 136 -11.83 0.02 12.27
CA SER A 136 -11.96 1.38 12.79
C SER A 136 -10.88 2.28 12.21
N VAL A 137 -11.27 3.25 11.39
CA VAL A 137 -10.35 4.20 10.74
C VAL A 137 -10.38 5.51 11.52
N PRO A 138 -9.23 6.03 11.96
CA PRO A 138 -7.84 5.60 11.72
C PRO A 138 -7.25 4.68 12.80
N ASP A 139 -8.01 4.22 13.77
CA ASP A 139 -7.51 3.66 15.03
C ASP A 139 -6.86 2.27 14.89
N ASP A 140 -7.29 1.47 13.91
CA ASP A 140 -6.83 0.09 13.72
C ASP A 140 -5.61 -0.04 12.79
N ILE A 141 -4.83 1.02 12.62
CA ILE A 141 -3.52 0.99 11.96
C ILE A 141 -2.42 1.24 12.99
N GLU A 142 -1.39 0.39 12.97
CA GLU A 142 -0.25 0.53 13.87
C GLU A 142 1.08 0.30 13.15
N VAL A 143 2.15 0.89 13.66
CA VAL A 143 3.51 0.61 13.21
C VAL A 143 3.83 -0.85 13.52
N PHE A 144 4.47 -1.54 12.58
CA PHE A 144 4.84 -2.93 12.76
C PHE A 144 5.85 -3.10 13.91
N ASP A 145 5.43 -3.78 14.96
CA ASP A 145 6.29 -4.16 16.09
C ASP A 145 6.69 -5.64 15.99
N THR A 146 7.94 -5.88 15.64
CA THR A 146 8.49 -7.22 15.51
C THR A 146 8.37 -8.04 16.80
N GLN A 147 8.59 -7.42 17.97
CA GLN A 147 8.53 -8.13 19.25
C GLN A 147 7.11 -8.56 19.59
N LYS A 148 6.12 -7.67 19.33
CA LYS A 148 4.70 -7.95 19.54
C LYS A 148 4.25 -9.14 18.70
N ILE A 149 4.57 -9.13 17.42
CA ILE A 149 4.14 -10.17 16.48
C ILE A 149 4.86 -11.50 16.72
N VAL A 150 6.16 -11.47 17.05
CA VAL A 150 6.91 -12.70 17.42
C VAL A 150 6.34 -13.34 18.69
N LYS A 151 5.97 -12.55 19.70
CA LYS A 151 5.27 -13.09 20.89
C LYS A 151 3.97 -13.79 20.50
N GLN A 152 3.17 -13.20 19.65
CA GLN A 152 1.92 -13.80 19.16
C GLN A 152 2.19 -15.11 18.39
N LEU A 153 3.23 -15.17 17.57
CA LEU A 153 3.62 -16.39 16.85
C LEU A 153 4.04 -17.53 17.77
N LEU A 154 4.70 -17.20 18.87
CA LEU A 154 5.16 -18.17 19.86
C LEU A 154 4.08 -18.55 20.88
N GLY A 155 2.84 -18.12 20.70
CA GLY A 155 1.72 -18.43 21.60
C GLY A 155 1.77 -17.65 22.91
N GLY A 156 2.57 -16.61 23.02
CA GLY A 156 2.57 -15.68 24.14
C GLY A 156 1.31 -14.81 24.11
N LYS A 157 0.54 -14.86 25.20
CA LYS A 157 -0.53 -13.89 25.48
C LYS A 157 0.06 -12.57 25.92
#